data_a766b8b0da2055b68ed5cae4b1e7f25a
#
_entry.id   a766b8b0da2055b68ed5cae4b1e7f25a
#
_cell.length_a   1.000
_cell.length_b   1.000
_cell.length_c   1.000
_cell.angle_alpha   90.00
_cell.angle_beta   90.00
_cell.angle_gamma   90.00
#
_symmetry.space_group_name_H-M   'P 1'
#
loop_
_entity.id
_entity.type
_entity.pdbx_description
1 polymer ?
#
loop_
_entity_poly.entity_id
_entity_poly.type
_entity_poly.pdbx_seq_one_letter_code
_entity_poly.pdbx_strand_id
1 'polypeptide(L)'
;MKKKINYYLVATALFVAIATMVSMTVINYYLFQKQVKEDLQVMAETIESTGILKQDINEIPQIDVEGIRVTWIDKDGTVLYDNQNDVKKLENHGDRPEVESAFDKGTGDSVRTSATMNSNTFYLSLIHI
;
A
#
# COMPACT_ATOMS: atom_id res chain seq x y z
N MET A 1 5.13 -21.90 51.28
CA MET A 1 4.66 -20.57 50.84
C MET A 1 5.58 -19.89 49.86
N LYS A 2 6.87 -19.77 50.11
CA LYS A 2 7.82 -19.07 49.24
C LYS A 2 7.85 -19.57 47.78
N LYS A 3 7.77 -20.88 47.53
CA LYS A 3 7.78 -21.45 46.19
C LYS A 3 6.52 -21.06 45.36
N LYS A 4 5.34 -20.96 45.99
CA LYS A 4 4.09 -20.54 45.31
C LYS A 4 4.13 -19.06 44.96
N ILE A 5 4.68 -18.21 45.84
CA ILE A 5 4.82 -16.78 45.58
C ILE A 5 5.75 -16.52 44.41
N ASN A 6 6.91 -17.22 44.37
CA ASN A 6 7.82 -17.11 43.20
C ASN A 6 7.20 -17.57 41.90
N TYR A 7 6.39 -18.61 41.92
CA TYR A 7 5.68 -19.08 40.73
C TYR A 7 4.72 -18.01 40.18
N TYR A 8 3.91 -17.40 41.06
CA TYR A 8 2.97 -16.34 40.62
C TYR A 8 3.73 -15.11 40.14
N LEU A 9 4.83 -14.72 40.74
CA LEU A 9 5.65 -13.62 40.27
C LEU A 9 6.22 -13.87 38.87
N VAL A 10 6.75 -15.06 38.62
CA VAL A 10 7.28 -15.44 37.31
C VAL A 10 6.14 -15.51 36.28
N ALA A 11 5.01 -16.09 36.64
CA ALA A 11 3.86 -16.20 35.74
C ALA A 11 3.30 -14.82 35.34
N THR A 12 3.16 -13.91 36.31
CA THR A 12 2.72 -12.53 36.01
C THR A 12 3.72 -11.76 35.16
N ALA A 13 5.02 -11.91 35.45
CA ALA A 13 6.08 -11.27 34.64
C ALA A 13 6.07 -11.75 33.18
N LEU A 14 5.92 -13.07 32.98
CA LEU A 14 5.80 -13.66 31.64
C LEU A 14 4.53 -13.18 30.93
N PHE A 15 3.41 -13.15 31.63
CA PHE A 15 2.15 -12.65 31.03
C PHE A 15 2.27 -11.20 30.58
N VAL A 16 2.81 -10.33 31.43
CA VAL A 16 3.04 -8.91 31.08
C VAL A 16 4.01 -8.78 29.90
N ALA A 17 5.10 -9.54 29.89
CA ALA A 17 6.06 -9.53 28.79
C ALA A 17 5.41 -9.94 27.45
N ILE A 18 4.60 -10.99 27.44
CA ILE A 18 3.88 -11.43 26.23
C ILE A 18 2.85 -10.37 25.81
N ALA A 19 2.07 -9.85 26.75
CA ALA A 19 1.07 -8.83 26.46
C ALA A 19 1.69 -7.55 25.86
N THR A 20 2.82 -7.09 26.41
CA THR A 20 3.53 -5.94 25.85
C THR A 20 4.11 -6.22 24.48
N MET A 21 4.68 -7.40 24.24
CA MET A 21 5.21 -7.79 22.93
C MET A 21 4.11 -7.81 21.87
N VAL A 22 2.97 -8.41 22.16
CA VAL A 22 1.81 -8.45 21.25
C VAL A 22 1.31 -7.04 20.97
N SER A 23 1.12 -6.22 22.00
CA SER A 23 0.65 -4.84 21.85
C SER A 23 1.62 -4.01 21.00
N MET A 24 2.92 -4.14 21.24
CA MET A 24 3.94 -3.44 20.46
C MET A 24 3.94 -3.87 18.99
N THR A 25 3.79 -5.16 18.72
CA THR A 25 3.72 -5.68 17.35
C THR A 25 2.50 -5.12 16.60
N VAL A 26 1.32 -5.12 17.24
CA VAL A 26 0.10 -4.57 16.65
C VAL A 26 0.23 -3.07 16.37
N ILE A 27 0.76 -2.31 17.31
CA ILE A 27 0.95 -0.85 17.15
C ILE A 27 1.95 -0.58 16.02
N ASN A 28 3.10 -1.26 15.99
CA ASN A 28 4.09 -1.09 14.93
C ASN A 28 3.53 -1.45 13.56
N TYR A 29 2.74 -2.52 13.45
CA TYR A 29 2.09 -2.90 12.20
C TYR A 29 1.13 -1.81 11.69
N TYR A 30 0.33 -1.25 12.59
CA TYR A 30 -0.59 -0.16 12.26
C TYR A 30 0.14 1.11 11.81
N LEU A 31 1.17 1.51 12.56
CA LEU A 31 1.99 2.68 12.23
C LEU A 31 2.71 2.49 10.89
N PHE A 32 3.24 1.29 10.63
CA PHE A 32 3.89 0.98 9.37
C PHE A 32 2.94 1.10 8.18
N GLN A 33 1.72 0.55 8.29
CA GLN A 33 0.73 0.70 7.22
C GLN A 33 0.37 2.16 6.97
N LYS A 34 0.21 2.95 8.04
CA LYS A 34 -0.08 4.37 7.93
C LYS A 34 1.06 5.12 7.21
N GLN A 35 2.30 4.85 7.59
CA GLN A 35 3.47 5.47 6.97
C GLN A 35 3.58 5.11 5.48
N VAL A 36 3.43 3.84 5.11
CA VAL A 36 3.45 3.41 3.70
C VAL A 36 2.37 4.13 2.89
N LYS A 37 1.18 4.30 3.45
CA LYS A 37 0.10 5.04 2.78
C LYS A 37 0.48 6.51 2.55
N GLU A 38 1.01 7.19 3.56
CA GLU A 38 1.45 8.59 3.46
C GLU A 38 2.59 8.75 2.45
N ASP A 39 3.57 7.86 2.46
CA ASP A 39 4.70 7.87 1.52
C ASP A 39 4.22 7.67 0.07
N LEU A 40 3.32 6.74 -0.18
CA LEU A 40 2.74 6.51 -1.50
C LEU A 40 1.89 7.70 -1.97
N GLN A 41 1.16 8.35 -1.08
CA GLN A 41 0.37 9.53 -1.40
C GLN A 41 1.28 10.69 -1.83
N VAL A 42 2.31 11.00 -1.04
CA VAL A 42 3.29 12.04 -1.38
C VAL A 42 3.95 11.76 -2.72
N MET A 43 4.28 10.50 -3.00
CA MET A 43 4.87 10.12 -4.28
C MET A 43 3.90 10.31 -5.44
N ALA A 44 2.66 9.89 -5.31
CA ALA A 44 1.64 10.06 -6.36
C ALA A 44 1.37 11.54 -6.64
N GLU A 45 1.23 12.37 -5.60
CA GLU A 45 1.09 13.83 -5.73
C GLU A 45 2.32 14.47 -6.36
N THR A 46 3.52 13.96 -6.06
CA THR A 46 4.77 14.42 -6.69
C THR A 46 4.75 14.13 -8.19
N ILE A 47 4.40 12.90 -8.60
CA ILE A 47 4.30 12.53 -10.02
C ILE A 47 3.26 13.41 -10.72
N GLU A 48 2.11 13.64 -10.11
CA GLU A 48 1.08 14.53 -10.65
C GLU A 48 1.61 15.96 -10.84
N SER A 49 2.33 16.50 -9.86
CA SER A 49 2.87 17.85 -9.89
C SER A 49 3.95 18.08 -10.96
N THR A 50 4.65 17.03 -11.38
CA THR A 50 5.64 17.13 -12.45
C THR A 50 5.03 17.41 -13.82
N GLY A 51 3.71 17.27 -13.96
CA GLY A 51 3.02 17.46 -15.24
C GLY A 51 3.26 16.36 -16.28
N ILE A 52 3.94 15.29 -15.90
CA ILE A 52 4.19 14.12 -16.78
C ILE A 52 2.87 13.53 -17.31
N LEU A 53 1.83 13.53 -16.48
CA LEU A 53 0.51 13.02 -16.84
C LEU A 53 -0.22 13.89 -17.90
N LYS A 54 0.27 15.08 -18.21
CA LYS A 54 -0.27 15.98 -19.24
C LYS A 54 0.43 15.80 -20.61
N GLN A 55 1.48 15.02 -20.65
CA GLN A 55 2.24 14.71 -21.88
C GLN A 55 1.59 13.54 -22.64
N ASP A 56 1.98 13.36 -23.89
CA ASP A 56 1.55 12.18 -24.66
C ASP A 56 2.10 10.91 -23.96
N ILE A 57 1.25 9.90 -23.83
CA ILE A 57 1.59 8.63 -23.17
C ILE A 57 2.86 7.99 -23.76
N ASN A 58 3.10 8.19 -25.05
CA ASN A 58 4.28 7.67 -25.74
C ASN A 58 5.57 8.41 -25.40
N GLU A 59 5.49 9.60 -24.81
CA GLU A 59 6.62 10.44 -24.41
C GLU A 59 6.90 10.38 -22.90
N ILE A 60 6.11 9.63 -22.14
CA ILE A 60 6.31 9.47 -20.70
C ILE A 60 7.64 8.74 -20.47
N PRO A 61 8.61 9.37 -19.77
CA PRO A 61 9.84 8.69 -19.41
C PRO A 61 9.53 7.51 -18.50
N GLN A 62 10.32 6.45 -18.61
CA GLN A 62 10.15 5.32 -17.71
C GLN A 62 10.35 5.79 -16.27
N ILE A 63 9.26 5.70 -15.48
CA ILE A 63 9.29 6.01 -14.05
C ILE A 63 9.93 4.82 -13.35
N ASP A 64 11.20 4.94 -13.00
CA ASP A 64 11.94 3.90 -12.29
C ASP A 64 12.06 4.28 -10.81
N VAL A 65 11.22 3.66 -10.00
CA VAL A 65 11.26 3.78 -8.54
C VAL A 65 11.37 2.39 -7.95
N GLU A 66 12.49 2.10 -7.32
CA GLU A 66 12.77 0.79 -6.76
C GLU A 66 11.67 0.35 -5.77
N GLY A 67 11.11 -0.83 -6.03
CA GLY A 67 10.08 -1.42 -5.18
C GLY A 67 8.67 -0.84 -5.33
N ILE A 68 8.47 0.14 -6.23
CA ILE A 68 7.17 0.77 -6.44
C ILE A 68 6.69 0.57 -7.87
N ARG A 69 5.49 0.04 -8.00
CA ARG A 69 4.80 -0.05 -9.27
C ARG A 69 3.89 1.15 -9.46
N VAL A 70 4.05 1.85 -10.58
CA VAL A 70 3.21 2.99 -10.98
C VAL A 70 2.39 2.59 -12.18
N THR A 71 1.07 2.72 -12.07
CA THR A 71 0.12 2.37 -13.13
C THR A 71 -0.79 3.57 -13.39
N TRP A 72 -0.91 3.99 -14.63
CA TRP A 72 -1.89 5.00 -15.03
C TRP A 72 -3.11 4.33 -15.67
N ILE A 73 -4.28 4.66 -15.15
CA ILE A 73 -5.55 4.03 -15.50
C ILE A 73 -6.51 5.11 -15.99
N ASP A 74 -7.16 4.88 -17.12
CA ASP A 74 -8.19 5.77 -17.67
C ASP A 74 -9.52 5.62 -16.88
N LYS A 75 -10.44 6.52 -17.13
CA LYS A 75 -11.77 6.56 -16.47
C LYS A 75 -12.61 5.31 -16.68
N ASP A 76 -12.38 4.58 -17.76
CA ASP A 76 -13.06 3.31 -18.06
C ASP A 76 -12.35 2.09 -17.44
N GLY A 77 -11.25 2.30 -16.67
CA GLY A 77 -10.46 1.26 -16.07
C GLY A 77 -9.36 0.69 -16.97
N THR A 78 -9.21 1.19 -18.18
CA THR A 78 -8.15 0.76 -19.11
C THR A 78 -6.80 1.22 -18.62
N VAL A 79 -5.81 0.33 -18.58
CA VAL A 79 -4.43 0.68 -18.21
C VAL A 79 -3.76 1.36 -19.39
N LEU A 80 -3.31 2.60 -19.19
CA LEU A 80 -2.63 3.40 -20.20
C LEU A 80 -1.10 3.31 -20.10
N TYR A 81 -0.57 3.19 -18.88
CA TYR A 81 0.86 3.08 -18.59
C TYR A 81 1.09 2.17 -17.39
N ASP A 82 2.19 1.43 -17.40
CA ASP A 82 2.69 0.65 -16.27
C ASP A 82 4.21 0.57 -16.35
N ASN A 83 4.90 0.87 -15.25
CA ASN A 83 6.37 0.90 -15.24
C ASN A 83 7.03 -0.47 -15.14
N GLN A 84 6.27 -1.52 -14.83
CA GLN A 84 6.82 -2.87 -14.60
C GLN A 84 6.30 -3.91 -15.58
N ASN A 85 5.14 -3.67 -16.21
CA ASN A 85 4.47 -4.65 -17.05
C ASN A 85 4.09 -4.08 -18.41
N ASP A 86 4.00 -4.97 -19.40
CA ASP A 86 3.48 -4.63 -20.72
C ASP A 86 1.98 -4.35 -20.63
N VAL A 87 1.60 -3.12 -20.90
CA VAL A 87 0.21 -2.63 -20.84
C VAL A 87 -0.75 -3.50 -21.67
N LYS A 88 -0.29 -4.04 -22.81
CA LYS A 88 -1.09 -4.88 -23.70
C LYS A 88 -1.51 -6.21 -23.07
N LYS A 89 -0.86 -6.63 -22.01
CA LYS A 89 -1.12 -7.89 -21.28
C LYS A 89 -1.93 -7.67 -20.00
N LEU A 90 -2.20 -6.41 -19.66
CA LEU A 90 -2.94 -6.07 -18.45
C LEU A 90 -4.44 -6.02 -18.73
N GLU A 91 -5.20 -6.64 -17.85
CA GLU A 91 -6.66 -6.57 -17.85
C GLU A 91 -7.15 -5.19 -17.40
N ASN A 92 -8.41 -4.89 -17.61
CA ASN A 92 -9.05 -3.70 -17.08
C ASN A 92 -8.98 -3.69 -15.56
N HIS A 93 -8.67 -2.53 -14.98
CA HIS A 93 -8.46 -2.35 -13.53
C HIS A 93 -9.59 -1.57 -12.85
N GLY A 94 -10.66 -1.26 -13.56
CA GLY A 94 -11.77 -0.46 -13.06
C GLY A 94 -12.53 -1.07 -11.89
N ASP A 95 -12.55 -2.40 -11.80
CA ASP A 95 -13.22 -3.19 -10.75
C ASP A 95 -12.37 -3.38 -9.47
N ARG A 96 -11.17 -2.79 -9.45
CA ARG A 96 -10.31 -2.88 -8.28
C ARG A 96 -10.79 -1.97 -7.16
N PRO A 97 -10.83 -2.43 -5.90
CA PRO A 97 -11.43 -1.68 -4.79
C PRO A 97 -10.75 -0.32 -4.54
N GLU A 98 -9.45 -0.24 -4.72
CA GLU A 98 -8.70 1.03 -4.61
C GLU A 98 -9.06 2.00 -5.75
N VAL A 99 -9.31 1.51 -6.95
CA VAL A 99 -9.67 2.31 -8.12
C VAL A 99 -11.12 2.78 -8.01
N GLU A 100 -12.03 1.89 -7.69
CA GLU A 100 -13.45 2.20 -7.48
C GLU A 100 -13.62 3.24 -6.35
N SER A 101 -12.92 3.05 -5.22
CA SER A 101 -12.93 4.02 -4.12
C SER A 101 -12.35 5.37 -4.52
N ALA A 102 -11.33 5.40 -5.38
CA ALA A 102 -10.76 6.65 -5.89
C ALA A 102 -11.75 7.40 -6.78
N PHE A 103 -12.53 6.71 -7.63
CA PHE A 103 -13.58 7.34 -8.43
C PHE A 103 -14.68 7.98 -7.57
N ASP A 104 -15.03 7.36 -6.44
CA ASP A 104 -16.07 7.85 -5.54
C ASP A 104 -15.60 9.00 -4.64
N LYS A 105 -14.38 8.93 -4.13
CA LYS A 105 -13.88 9.78 -3.03
C LYS A 105 -12.66 10.63 -3.39
N GLY A 106 -12.13 10.47 -4.61
CA GLY A 106 -10.89 11.10 -5.06
C GLY A 106 -9.63 10.30 -4.71
N THR A 107 -9.67 9.46 -3.70
CA THR A 107 -8.59 8.56 -3.29
C THR A 107 -9.12 7.21 -2.87
N GLY A 108 -8.36 6.16 -3.09
CA GLY A 108 -8.69 4.82 -2.63
C GLY A 108 -7.43 4.04 -2.28
N ASP A 109 -7.53 3.18 -1.27
CA ASP A 109 -6.44 2.30 -0.90
C ASP A 109 -6.95 0.88 -0.59
N SER A 110 -6.11 -0.10 -0.83
CA SER A 110 -6.36 -1.47 -0.45
C SER A 110 -5.08 -2.24 -0.16
N VAL A 111 -5.19 -3.27 0.65
CA VAL A 111 -4.10 -4.22 0.90
C VAL A 111 -4.56 -5.59 0.43
N ARG A 112 -3.84 -6.17 -0.51
CA ARG A 112 -4.17 -7.49 -1.03
C ARG A 112 -2.93 -8.27 -1.40
N THR A 113 -3.04 -9.58 -1.46
CA THR A 113 -1.96 -10.45 -1.91
C THR A 113 -1.78 -10.28 -3.42
N SER A 114 -0.60 -9.83 -3.83
CA SER A 114 -0.24 -9.76 -5.24
C SER A 114 -0.04 -11.17 -5.78
N ALA A 115 -0.77 -11.52 -6.83
CA ALA A 115 -0.59 -12.80 -7.51
C ALA A 115 0.81 -12.95 -8.15
N THR A 116 1.43 -11.83 -8.50
CA THR A 116 2.75 -11.79 -9.13
C THR A 116 3.89 -11.92 -8.11
N MET A 117 3.73 -11.33 -6.91
CA MET A 117 4.79 -11.26 -5.90
C MET A 117 4.57 -12.24 -4.73
N ASN A 118 3.42 -12.91 -4.66
CA ASN A 118 3.01 -13.78 -3.55
C ASN A 118 3.20 -13.14 -2.16
N SER A 119 3.02 -11.84 -2.08
CA SER A 119 3.15 -11.02 -0.87
C SER A 119 2.00 -10.03 -0.75
N ASN A 120 1.71 -9.61 0.48
CA ASN A 120 0.76 -8.55 0.69
C ASN A 120 1.33 -7.23 0.16
N THR A 121 0.61 -6.64 -0.78
CA THR A 121 0.99 -5.39 -1.43
C THR A 121 -0.03 -4.31 -1.07
N PHE A 122 0.47 -3.14 -0.74
CA PHE A 122 -0.35 -1.96 -0.50
C PHE A 122 -0.59 -1.24 -1.84
N TYR A 123 -1.85 -0.93 -2.12
CA TYR A 123 -2.26 -0.19 -3.31
C TYR A 123 -2.88 1.14 -2.90
N LEU A 124 -2.45 2.21 -3.56
CA LEU A 124 -3.04 3.54 -3.45
C LEU A 124 -3.46 4.00 -4.85
N SER A 125 -4.65 4.53 -4.96
CA SER A 125 -5.19 5.15 -6.17
C SER A 125 -5.57 6.60 -5.90
N LEU A 126 -5.21 7.49 -6.83
CA LEU A 126 -5.59 8.91 -6.80
C LEU A 126 -6.29 9.24 -8.12
N ILE A 127 -7.31 10.10 -8.05
CA ILE A 127 -7.91 10.70 -9.24
C ILE A 127 -7.13 11.94 -9.61
N HIS A 128 -6.64 11.96 -10.85
CA HIS A 128 -6.10 13.15 -11.46
C HIS A 128 -7.21 13.92 -12.15
N ILE A 129 -7.39 15.15 -11.77
CA ILE A 129 -8.39 16.06 -12.36
C ILE A 129 -7.70 17.04 -13.30
#